data_0712d9242e38f37c5e2c7282d9d4ea42
#
_entry.id   0712d9242e38f37c5e2c7282d9d4ea42
#
_cell.length_a   1.000
_cell.length_b   1.000
_cell.length_c   1.000
_cell.angle_alpha   90.00
_cell.angle_beta   90.00
_cell.angle_gamma   90.00
#
_symmetry.space_group_name_H-M   'P 1'
#
loop_
_entity.id
_entity.type
_entity.pdbx_description
1 polymer ?
#
loop_
_entity_poly.entity_id
_entity_poly.type
_entity_poly.pdbx_seq_one_letter_code
_entity_poly.pdbx_strand_id
1 'polypeptide(L)'
;MKRAKVLRKMATCLFVAAFLVMISWMLYDILQRDSSISNDTDVLVMGTNATFKPFEYKDGGQVVGFDVELAQAIAKDMGKELKIEDMSFDGLLPALESGQIDMAVAGMSVTSEREKNALFSDPYYQASQRIIVPKNSKIANKYQLEHKKIAVQLGTTGDQAASKIKGAQVVQFPAAPNALQELAAGKVDAAVIDDAPAKQYVSGFPSLKIINTPLSSESYAIAFKKGNTELAEHANKTIANMKADGRYQALLQKYFGTAKEQAP
;
A
#
# COMPACT_ATOMS: atom_id res chain seq x y z
N MET A 1 -74.84 -8.49 -24.80
CA MET A 1 -73.85 -9.41 -24.18
C MET A 1 -72.59 -9.70 -25.05
N LYS A 2 -72.63 -9.86 -26.37
CA LYS A 2 -71.46 -10.16 -27.22
C LYS A 2 -70.39 -9.05 -27.22
N ARG A 3 -70.75 -7.78 -27.30
CA ARG A 3 -69.81 -6.62 -27.30
C ARG A 3 -68.97 -6.52 -26.04
N ALA A 4 -69.51 -6.77 -24.85
CA ALA A 4 -68.77 -6.71 -23.59
C ALA A 4 -67.71 -7.82 -23.42
N LYS A 5 -67.95 -9.02 -23.99
CA LYS A 5 -66.99 -10.12 -24.01
C LYS A 5 -65.80 -9.84 -24.97
N VAL A 6 -66.07 -9.16 -26.08
CA VAL A 6 -64.98 -8.77 -27.05
C VAL A 6 -64.13 -7.68 -26.42
N LEU A 7 -64.73 -6.65 -25.80
CA LEU A 7 -63.98 -5.59 -25.09
C LEU A 7 -63.07 -6.14 -23.96
N ARG A 8 -63.58 -7.09 -23.20
CA ARG A 8 -62.77 -7.77 -22.16
C ARG A 8 -61.60 -8.54 -22.72
N LYS A 9 -61.78 -9.29 -23.80
CA LYS A 9 -60.69 -10.00 -24.47
C LYS A 9 -59.64 -9.04 -25.03
N MET A 10 -60.05 -7.93 -25.65
CA MET A 10 -59.13 -6.92 -26.15
C MET A 10 -58.33 -6.24 -25.01
N ALA A 11 -59.00 -5.93 -23.90
CA ALA A 11 -58.31 -5.37 -22.73
C ALA A 11 -57.26 -6.35 -22.13
N THR A 12 -57.64 -7.67 -22.06
CA THR A 12 -56.68 -8.69 -21.56
C THR A 12 -55.47 -8.87 -22.53
N CYS A 13 -55.69 -8.83 -23.85
CA CYS A 13 -54.59 -8.90 -24.82
C CYS A 13 -53.64 -7.67 -24.72
N LEU A 14 -54.20 -6.47 -24.51
CA LEU A 14 -53.43 -5.25 -24.32
C LEU A 14 -52.59 -5.30 -23.01
N PHE A 15 -53.17 -5.83 -21.93
CA PHE A 15 -52.45 -6.00 -20.65
C PHE A 15 -51.30 -7.03 -20.80
N VAL A 16 -51.53 -8.15 -21.49
CA VAL A 16 -50.49 -9.16 -21.71
C VAL A 16 -49.38 -8.60 -22.59
N ALA A 17 -49.73 -7.85 -23.65
CA ALA A 17 -48.72 -7.22 -24.52
C ALA A 17 -47.87 -6.17 -23.75
N ALA A 18 -48.50 -5.32 -22.94
CA ALA A 18 -47.79 -4.35 -22.11
C ALA A 18 -46.86 -5.02 -21.08
N PHE A 19 -47.30 -6.13 -20.49
CA PHE A 19 -46.51 -6.92 -19.54
C PHE A 19 -45.29 -7.57 -20.18
N LEU A 20 -45.44 -8.10 -21.39
CA LEU A 20 -44.34 -8.67 -22.17
C LEU A 20 -43.31 -7.61 -22.59
N VAL A 21 -43.75 -6.40 -22.94
CA VAL A 21 -42.86 -5.28 -23.25
C VAL A 21 -42.10 -4.87 -21.99
N MET A 22 -42.75 -4.82 -20.84
CA MET A 22 -42.10 -4.47 -19.57
C MET A 22 -41.06 -5.51 -19.13
N ILE A 23 -41.36 -6.81 -19.30
CA ILE A 23 -40.38 -7.89 -19.05
C ILE A 23 -39.20 -7.79 -20.03
N SER A 24 -39.45 -7.54 -21.30
CA SER A 24 -38.40 -7.38 -22.32
C SER A 24 -37.50 -6.19 -21.99
N TRP A 25 -38.06 -5.10 -21.54
CA TRP A 25 -37.32 -3.91 -21.08
C TRP A 25 -36.49 -4.19 -19.81
N MET A 26 -37.05 -4.91 -18.86
CA MET A 26 -36.36 -5.31 -17.63
C MET A 26 -35.21 -6.29 -17.92
N LEU A 27 -35.40 -7.24 -18.83
CA LEU A 27 -34.34 -8.15 -19.31
C LEU A 27 -33.26 -7.39 -20.08
N TYR A 28 -33.63 -6.43 -20.91
CA TYR A 28 -32.70 -5.57 -21.63
C TYR A 28 -31.86 -4.71 -20.66
N ASP A 29 -32.48 -4.15 -19.60
CA ASP A 29 -31.79 -3.37 -18.57
C ASP A 29 -30.84 -4.24 -17.72
N ILE A 30 -31.24 -5.49 -17.43
CA ILE A 30 -30.36 -6.46 -16.73
C ILE A 30 -29.17 -6.83 -17.62
N LEU A 31 -29.37 -7.12 -18.90
CA LEU A 31 -28.30 -7.44 -19.86
C LEU A 31 -27.36 -6.25 -20.11
N GLN A 32 -27.89 -5.02 -20.10
CA GLN A 32 -27.08 -3.80 -20.20
C GLN A 32 -26.29 -3.53 -18.91
N ARG A 33 -26.82 -3.87 -17.74
CA ARG A 33 -26.09 -3.79 -16.48
C ARG A 33 -24.94 -4.78 -16.41
N ASP A 34 -25.12 -6.00 -16.88
CA ASP A 34 -24.01 -6.97 -16.99
C ASP A 34 -22.92 -6.52 -17.96
N SER A 35 -23.28 -5.81 -19.05
CA SER A 35 -22.27 -5.25 -19.98
C SER A 35 -21.55 -4.02 -19.45
N SER A 36 -22.09 -3.31 -18.45
CA SER A 36 -21.41 -2.19 -17.77
C SER A 36 -20.53 -2.65 -16.58
N ILE A 37 -20.69 -3.89 -16.09
CA ILE A 37 -19.81 -4.49 -15.08
C ILE A 37 -18.49 -5.00 -15.70
N SER A 38 -18.43 -5.18 -17.04
CA SER A 38 -17.23 -5.71 -17.71
C SER A 38 -16.07 -4.71 -17.87
N ASN A 39 -16.23 -3.42 -17.53
CA ASN A 39 -15.16 -2.43 -17.65
C ASN A 39 -14.30 -2.26 -16.39
N ASP A 40 -14.66 -2.87 -15.26
CA ASP A 40 -13.91 -2.77 -13.99
C ASP A 40 -12.86 -3.90 -13.83
N THR A 41 -12.85 -4.87 -14.77
CA THR A 41 -11.89 -5.99 -14.74
C THR A 41 -10.51 -5.63 -15.29
N ASP A 42 -10.39 -4.51 -16.00
CA ASP A 42 -9.15 -4.10 -16.67
C ASP A 42 -8.25 -3.19 -15.81
N VAL A 43 -8.70 -2.80 -14.63
CA VAL A 43 -7.96 -1.94 -13.70
C VAL A 43 -7.51 -2.74 -12.48
N LEU A 44 -6.25 -2.54 -12.08
CA LEU A 44 -5.68 -3.03 -10.83
C LEU A 44 -5.41 -1.84 -9.91
N VAL A 45 -6.05 -1.80 -8.76
CA VAL A 45 -5.96 -0.67 -7.83
C VAL A 45 -4.88 -0.93 -6.78
N MET A 46 -3.81 -0.14 -6.83
CA MET A 46 -2.74 -0.13 -5.83
C MET A 46 -3.02 0.94 -4.77
N GLY A 47 -3.08 0.54 -3.49
CA GLY A 47 -2.99 1.47 -2.37
C GLY A 47 -1.53 1.68 -1.95
N THR A 48 -1.17 2.92 -1.64
CA THR A 48 0.16 3.28 -1.18
C THR A 48 0.12 4.51 -0.29
N ASN A 49 1.25 4.83 0.39
CA ASN A 49 1.42 6.10 1.09
C ASN A 49 2.61 6.87 0.50
N ALA A 50 2.32 7.75 -0.46
CA ALA A 50 3.30 8.41 -1.33
C ALA A 50 4.17 9.47 -0.61
N THR A 51 4.73 9.09 0.54
CA THR A 51 5.64 9.88 1.37
C THR A 51 6.86 9.09 1.82
N PHE A 52 7.21 7.97 1.13
CA PHE A 52 8.20 7.01 1.59
C PHE A 52 9.30 6.76 0.55
N LYS A 53 10.02 7.85 0.18
CA LYS A 53 11.15 7.78 -0.79
C LYS A 53 12.26 6.85 -0.31
N PRO A 54 12.79 5.94 -1.17
CA PRO A 54 12.64 5.88 -2.63
C PRO A 54 11.56 4.90 -3.12
N PHE A 55 10.75 4.30 -2.23
CA PHE A 55 9.76 3.28 -2.58
C PHE A 55 8.53 3.89 -3.25
N GLU A 56 7.89 4.87 -2.61
CA GLU A 56 6.73 5.59 -3.14
C GLU A 56 6.73 7.05 -2.66
N TYR A 57 6.70 7.97 -3.61
CA TYR A 57 6.74 9.40 -3.31
C TYR A 57 6.15 10.22 -4.46
N LYS A 58 5.81 11.48 -4.17
CA LYS A 58 5.33 12.42 -5.19
C LYS A 58 6.50 13.12 -5.87
N ASP A 59 6.51 13.07 -7.20
CA ASP A 59 7.42 13.85 -8.04
C ASP A 59 6.62 14.48 -9.19
N GLY A 60 6.70 15.79 -9.36
CA GLY A 60 5.93 16.52 -10.37
C GLY A 60 4.41 16.30 -10.30
N GLY A 61 3.85 15.98 -9.12
CA GLY A 61 2.44 15.68 -8.92
C GLY A 61 2.04 14.21 -9.20
N GLN A 62 2.95 13.40 -9.71
CA GLN A 62 2.74 11.96 -9.92
C GLN A 62 3.32 11.14 -8.76
N VAL A 63 2.70 10.02 -8.47
CA VAL A 63 3.26 9.02 -7.55
C VAL A 63 4.24 8.15 -8.31
N VAL A 64 5.49 8.13 -7.85
CA VAL A 64 6.60 7.40 -8.46
C VAL A 64 7.40 6.66 -7.39
N GLY A 65 8.27 5.74 -7.80
CA GLY A 65 9.17 5.03 -6.89
C GLY A 65 9.32 3.57 -7.25
N PHE A 66 10.14 2.88 -6.46
CA PHE A 66 10.42 1.45 -6.64
C PHE A 66 9.13 0.61 -6.58
N ASP A 67 8.30 0.83 -5.57
CA ASP A 67 7.04 0.11 -5.34
C ASP A 67 6.03 0.37 -6.46
N VAL A 68 6.01 1.61 -6.97
CA VAL A 68 5.15 1.99 -8.09
C VAL A 68 5.54 1.25 -9.38
N GLU A 69 6.83 1.20 -9.70
CA GLU A 69 7.29 0.48 -10.91
C GLU A 69 7.14 -1.04 -10.77
N LEU A 70 7.29 -1.58 -9.56
CA LEU A 70 6.99 -2.98 -9.28
C LEU A 70 5.50 -3.29 -9.53
N ALA A 71 4.61 -2.45 -9.02
CA ALA A 71 3.17 -2.56 -9.22
C ALA A 71 2.77 -2.41 -10.69
N GLN A 72 3.41 -1.48 -11.42
CA GLN A 72 3.21 -1.32 -12.87
C GLN A 72 3.59 -2.57 -13.66
N ALA A 73 4.70 -3.23 -13.28
CA ALA A 73 5.11 -4.48 -13.90
C ALA A 73 4.07 -5.59 -13.66
N ILE A 74 3.53 -5.70 -12.44
CA ILE A 74 2.48 -6.68 -12.11
C ILE A 74 1.22 -6.41 -12.94
N ALA A 75 0.73 -5.17 -12.95
CA ALA A 75 -0.46 -4.80 -13.72
C ALA A 75 -0.27 -5.10 -15.22
N LYS A 76 0.89 -4.74 -15.78
CA LYS A 76 1.23 -5.01 -17.17
C LYS A 76 1.26 -6.50 -17.51
N ASP A 77 1.86 -7.34 -16.65
CA ASP A 77 1.94 -8.78 -16.87
C ASP A 77 0.55 -9.44 -16.78
N MET A 78 -0.41 -8.80 -16.09
CA MET A 78 -1.81 -9.19 -16.02
C MET A 78 -2.67 -8.59 -17.15
N GLY A 79 -2.10 -7.72 -18.01
CA GLY A 79 -2.86 -7.01 -19.06
C GLY A 79 -3.82 -5.95 -18.50
N LYS A 80 -3.56 -5.43 -17.30
CA LYS A 80 -4.41 -4.45 -16.60
C LYS A 80 -3.78 -3.06 -16.57
N GLU A 81 -4.60 -2.02 -16.45
CA GLU A 81 -4.18 -0.67 -16.14
C GLU A 81 -3.95 -0.54 -14.62
N LEU A 82 -2.85 0.12 -14.20
CA LEU A 82 -2.61 0.41 -12.78
C LEU A 82 -3.25 1.73 -12.38
N LYS A 83 -4.16 1.69 -11.42
CA LYS A 83 -4.66 2.87 -10.72
C LYS A 83 -3.99 2.96 -9.35
N ILE A 84 -3.50 4.15 -8.97
CA ILE A 84 -2.82 4.36 -7.69
C ILE A 84 -3.70 5.22 -6.79
N GLU A 85 -3.97 4.70 -5.58
CA GLU A 85 -4.68 5.39 -4.51
C GLU A 85 -3.69 5.74 -3.39
N ASP A 86 -3.41 7.05 -3.25
CA ASP A 86 -2.54 7.58 -2.18
C ASP A 86 -3.37 7.84 -0.92
N MET A 87 -3.06 7.13 0.15
CA MET A 87 -3.77 7.22 1.42
C MET A 87 -2.81 7.08 2.61
N SER A 88 -3.33 7.23 3.84
CA SER A 88 -2.53 7.01 5.04
C SER A 88 -2.13 5.54 5.17
N PHE A 89 -0.91 5.28 5.69
CA PHE A 89 -0.36 3.92 5.79
C PHE A 89 -1.23 2.99 6.64
N ASP A 90 -1.73 3.49 7.75
CA ASP A 90 -2.63 2.76 8.66
C ASP A 90 -4.01 2.44 8.03
N GLY A 91 -4.39 3.17 6.98
CA GLY A 91 -5.61 2.92 6.20
C GLY A 91 -5.49 1.81 5.15
N LEU A 92 -4.28 1.36 4.79
CA LEU A 92 -4.08 0.43 3.68
C LEU A 92 -4.71 -0.96 3.91
N LEU A 93 -4.50 -1.57 5.08
CA LEU A 93 -5.09 -2.88 5.39
C LEU A 93 -6.63 -2.84 5.48
N PRO A 94 -7.25 -1.85 6.14
CA PRO A 94 -8.70 -1.64 6.05
C PRO A 94 -9.23 -1.46 4.61
N ALA A 95 -8.49 -0.74 3.77
CA ALA A 95 -8.86 -0.55 2.35
C ALA A 95 -8.80 -1.86 1.54
N LEU A 96 -7.82 -2.72 1.82
CA LEU A 96 -7.76 -4.09 1.27
C LEU A 96 -8.94 -4.94 1.71
N GLU A 97 -9.26 -4.93 3.00
CA GLU A 97 -10.35 -5.71 3.57
C GLU A 97 -11.71 -5.32 2.96
N SER A 98 -11.94 -4.02 2.81
CA SER A 98 -13.16 -3.48 2.20
C SER A 98 -13.24 -3.69 0.67
N GLY A 99 -12.10 -3.99 0.01
CA GLY A 99 -12.02 -4.08 -1.46
C GLY A 99 -11.94 -2.72 -2.15
N GLN A 100 -11.57 -1.66 -1.43
CA GLN A 100 -11.31 -0.35 -2.03
C GLN A 100 -10.03 -0.36 -2.87
N ILE A 101 -9.05 -1.18 -2.51
CA ILE A 101 -7.82 -1.44 -3.24
C ILE A 101 -7.64 -2.96 -3.41
N ASP A 102 -6.95 -3.38 -4.47
CA ASP A 102 -6.67 -4.78 -4.77
C ASP A 102 -5.38 -5.26 -4.13
N MET A 103 -4.40 -4.37 -4.05
CA MET A 103 -3.09 -4.63 -3.43
C MET A 103 -2.57 -3.39 -2.71
N ALA A 104 -1.84 -3.58 -1.61
CA ALA A 104 -1.07 -2.53 -0.95
C ALA A 104 0.43 -2.75 -1.21
N VAL A 105 1.06 -1.79 -1.90
CA VAL A 105 2.50 -1.77 -2.18
C VAL A 105 3.05 -0.47 -1.60
N ALA A 106 3.68 -0.56 -0.43
CA ALA A 106 3.94 0.61 0.41
C ALA A 106 5.08 0.39 1.43
N GLY A 107 6.16 -0.30 1.02
CA GLY A 107 7.22 -0.67 1.96
C GLY A 107 6.66 -1.43 3.17
N MET A 108 5.66 -2.27 2.97
CA MET A 108 4.94 -2.91 4.06
C MET A 108 5.64 -4.17 4.55
N SER A 109 6.12 -4.12 5.78
CA SER A 109 6.75 -5.29 6.44
C SER A 109 5.72 -6.38 6.72
N VAL A 110 6.10 -7.64 6.46
CA VAL A 110 5.34 -8.81 6.88
C VAL A 110 5.45 -8.96 8.40
N THR A 111 4.31 -9.10 9.07
CA THR A 111 4.25 -9.39 10.50
C THR A 111 3.13 -10.38 10.79
N SER A 112 3.30 -11.22 11.83
CA SER A 112 2.27 -12.18 12.23
C SER A 112 0.93 -11.53 12.57
N GLU A 113 0.93 -10.25 12.96
CA GLU A 113 -0.30 -9.51 13.23
C GLU A 113 -1.01 -9.16 11.92
N ARG A 114 -0.28 -8.66 10.92
CA ARG A 114 -0.83 -8.32 9.60
C ARG A 114 -1.28 -9.55 8.82
N GLU A 115 -0.56 -10.67 8.94
CA GLU A 115 -0.91 -11.95 8.31
C GLU A 115 -2.25 -12.54 8.79
N LYS A 116 -2.76 -12.12 9.95
CA LYS A 116 -4.10 -12.52 10.39
C LYS A 116 -5.19 -11.98 9.45
N ASN A 117 -5.00 -10.78 8.90
CA ASN A 117 -6.02 -10.03 8.17
C ASN A 117 -5.68 -9.83 6.68
N ALA A 118 -4.44 -10.08 6.26
CA ALA A 118 -4.01 -9.95 4.87
C ALA A 118 -3.24 -11.18 4.40
N LEU A 119 -3.20 -11.40 3.08
CA LEU A 119 -2.29 -12.32 2.41
C LEU A 119 -1.10 -11.51 1.90
N PHE A 120 0.11 -12.08 1.94
CA PHE A 120 1.31 -11.41 1.46
C PHE A 120 1.95 -12.17 0.29
N SER A 121 2.60 -11.43 -0.60
CA SER A 121 3.50 -11.99 -1.60
C SER A 121 4.77 -12.56 -0.95
N ASP A 122 5.60 -13.20 -1.76
CA ASP A 122 7.00 -13.41 -1.41
C ASP A 122 7.69 -12.05 -1.15
N PRO A 123 8.65 -11.99 -0.22
CA PRO A 123 9.37 -10.76 0.06
C PRO A 123 10.11 -10.21 -1.17
N TYR A 124 9.96 -8.90 -1.40
CA TYR A 124 10.67 -8.24 -2.49
C TYR A 124 11.84 -7.38 -2.02
N TYR A 125 11.88 -6.94 -0.74
CA TYR A 125 12.96 -6.10 -0.21
C TYR A 125 13.27 -6.44 1.24
N GLN A 126 14.56 -6.34 1.64
CA GLN A 126 14.98 -6.47 3.04
C GLN A 126 15.22 -5.08 3.61
N ALA A 127 14.60 -4.81 4.75
CA ALA A 127 14.65 -3.53 5.44
C ALA A 127 15.04 -3.69 6.90
N SER A 128 15.32 -2.57 7.57
CA SER A 128 15.55 -2.53 9.00
C SER A 128 15.09 -1.21 9.58
N GLN A 129 14.51 -1.24 10.78
CA GLN A 129 14.21 -0.01 11.52
C GLN A 129 15.48 0.64 12.02
N ARG A 130 15.58 1.96 11.86
CA ARG A 130 16.70 2.78 12.31
C ARG A 130 16.25 3.83 13.31
N ILE A 131 17.13 4.10 14.27
CA ILE A 131 16.96 5.18 15.21
C ILE A 131 17.65 6.43 14.63
N ILE A 132 16.92 7.53 14.54
CA ILE A 132 17.40 8.83 14.09
C ILE A 132 17.38 9.78 15.29
N VAL A 133 18.45 10.52 15.48
CA VAL A 133 18.62 11.45 16.62
C VAL A 133 19.31 12.73 16.18
N PRO A 134 19.24 13.83 16.98
CA PRO A 134 20.08 14.99 16.76
C PRO A 134 21.58 14.63 16.82
N LYS A 135 22.42 15.29 16.00
CA LYS A 135 23.87 15.00 15.95
C LYS A 135 24.56 15.09 17.33
N ASN A 136 24.12 16.01 18.19
CA ASN A 136 24.63 16.20 19.53
C ASN A 136 24.01 15.28 20.60
N SER A 137 23.06 14.41 20.18
CA SER A 137 22.42 13.45 21.08
C SER A 137 23.42 12.44 21.63
N LYS A 138 23.26 12.08 22.91
CA LYS A 138 24.00 11.00 23.59
C LYS A 138 23.39 9.62 23.37
N ILE A 139 22.22 9.54 22.70
CA ILE A 139 21.58 8.27 22.33
C ILE A 139 22.43 7.61 21.26
N ALA A 140 22.93 6.41 21.54
CA ALA A 140 23.79 5.62 20.65
C ALA A 140 23.24 4.22 20.37
N ASN A 141 22.20 3.79 21.08
CA ASN A 141 21.57 2.47 20.91
C ASN A 141 20.14 2.46 21.47
N LYS A 142 19.42 1.36 21.23
CA LYS A 142 18.01 1.19 21.62
C LYS A 142 17.75 1.26 23.13
N TYR A 143 18.70 0.88 23.97
CA TYR A 143 18.51 0.87 25.42
C TYR A 143 18.45 2.29 26.00
N GLN A 144 19.01 3.26 25.29
CA GLN A 144 18.97 4.67 25.67
C GLN A 144 17.70 5.41 25.24
N LEU A 145 16.77 4.69 24.59
CA LEU A 145 15.44 5.21 24.24
C LEU A 145 14.42 5.07 25.39
N GLU A 146 14.76 4.37 26.47
CA GLU A 146 13.89 4.29 27.65
C GLU A 146 13.58 5.71 28.17
N HIS A 147 12.30 5.95 28.46
CA HIS A 147 11.76 7.23 28.94
C HIS A 147 11.96 8.42 27.98
N LYS A 148 12.21 8.18 26.68
CA LYS A 148 12.37 9.20 25.66
C LYS A 148 11.08 9.44 24.88
N LYS A 149 10.94 10.65 24.31
CA LYS A 149 9.93 10.94 23.31
C LYS A 149 10.39 10.46 21.96
N ILE A 150 9.65 9.55 21.35
CA ILE A 150 10.02 8.91 20.09
C ILE A 150 8.95 9.19 19.05
N ALA A 151 9.33 9.86 17.95
CA ALA A 151 8.46 10.11 16.81
C ALA A 151 8.47 8.91 15.87
N VAL A 152 7.28 8.52 15.38
CA VAL A 152 7.09 7.39 14.48
C VAL A 152 5.97 7.71 13.49
N GLN A 153 5.92 6.95 12.38
CA GLN A 153 4.73 6.96 11.54
C GLN A 153 3.70 5.96 12.09
N LEU A 154 2.44 6.40 12.20
CA LEU A 154 1.32 5.62 12.72
C LEU A 154 1.15 4.29 11.98
N GLY A 155 0.98 3.21 12.73
CA GLY A 155 0.65 1.88 12.20
C GLY A 155 1.82 1.13 11.58
N THR A 156 3.06 1.70 11.61
CA THR A 156 4.26 1.04 11.09
C THR A 156 4.88 0.07 12.11
N THR A 157 5.81 -0.76 11.66
CA THR A 157 6.62 -1.60 12.54
C THR A 157 7.56 -0.77 13.41
N GLY A 158 7.95 0.43 12.96
CA GLY A 158 8.67 1.42 13.76
C GLY A 158 7.85 1.90 14.96
N ASP A 159 6.54 2.15 14.77
CA ASP A 159 5.60 2.48 15.83
C ASP A 159 5.47 1.32 16.84
N GLN A 160 5.28 0.10 16.33
CA GLN A 160 5.21 -1.10 17.18
C GLN A 160 6.50 -1.34 17.97
N ALA A 161 7.66 -1.12 17.36
CA ALA A 161 8.95 -1.29 18.01
C ALA A 161 9.17 -0.23 19.08
N ALA A 162 8.87 1.04 18.82
CA ALA A 162 8.97 2.14 19.78
C ALA A 162 8.02 1.95 20.97
N SER A 163 6.81 1.49 20.72
CA SER A 163 5.79 1.24 21.76
C SER A 163 6.17 0.13 22.75
N LYS A 164 7.10 -0.76 22.37
CA LYS A 164 7.62 -1.81 23.25
C LYS A 164 8.79 -1.33 24.15
N ILE A 165 9.30 -0.12 23.93
CA ILE A 165 10.41 0.41 24.71
C ILE A 165 9.88 0.91 26.05
N LYS A 166 10.49 0.45 27.13
CA LYS A 166 10.07 0.75 28.50
C LYS A 166 10.03 2.26 28.78
N GLY A 167 8.84 2.75 29.12
CA GLY A 167 8.63 4.15 29.47
C GLY A 167 8.75 5.15 28.32
N ALA A 168 8.90 4.69 27.07
CA ALA A 168 8.94 5.58 25.92
C ALA A 168 7.58 6.30 25.74
N GLN A 169 7.66 7.58 25.39
CA GLN A 169 6.51 8.38 24.98
C GLN A 169 6.47 8.43 23.45
N VAL A 170 5.66 7.55 22.85
CA VAL A 170 5.54 7.46 21.40
C VAL A 170 4.63 8.58 20.90
N VAL A 171 5.14 9.35 19.92
CA VAL A 171 4.40 10.42 19.23
C VAL A 171 4.22 9.99 17.79
N GLN A 172 2.98 9.69 17.43
CA GLN A 172 2.60 9.17 16.12
C GLN A 172 2.30 10.29 15.13
N PHE A 173 2.76 10.14 13.89
CA PHE A 173 2.53 11.06 12.77
C PHE A 173 1.92 10.34 11.58
N PRO A 174 1.18 11.03 10.71
CA PRO A 174 0.59 10.41 9.53
C PRO A 174 1.63 10.01 8.48
N ALA A 175 2.82 10.63 8.48
CA ALA A 175 3.89 10.35 7.52
C ALA A 175 5.27 10.48 8.18
N ALA A 176 6.24 9.68 7.71
CA ALA A 176 7.61 9.68 8.21
C ALA A 176 8.31 11.05 8.16
N PRO A 177 8.17 11.87 7.09
CA PRO A 177 8.75 13.22 7.08
C PRO A 177 8.27 14.12 8.22
N ASN A 178 7.02 14.00 8.69
CA ASN A 178 6.52 14.77 9.81
C ASN A 178 7.23 14.42 11.12
N ALA A 179 7.51 13.12 11.35
CA ALA A 179 8.27 12.66 12.50
C ALA A 179 9.67 13.28 12.53
N LEU A 180 10.35 13.37 11.37
CA LEU A 180 11.68 13.99 11.28
C LEU A 180 11.67 15.50 11.44
N GLN A 181 10.62 16.19 10.99
CA GLN A 181 10.45 17.63 11.22
C GLN A 181 10.34 17.94 12.72
N GLU A 182 9.55 17.15 13.45
CA GLU A 182 9.41 17.30 14.90
C GLU A 182 10.72 16.99 15.64
N LEU A 183 11.48 15.99 15.17
CA LEU A 183 12.81 15.68 15.69
C LEU A 183 13.80 16.82 15.43
N ALA A 184 13.85 17.35 14.22
CA ALA A 184 14.72 18.46 13.84
C ALA A 184 14.37 19.75 14.61
N ALA A 185 13.09 19.95 14.94
CA ALA A 185 12.61 21.05 15.78
C ALA A 185 12.90 20.86 17.29
N GLY A 186 13.47 19.73 17.70
CA GLY A 186 13.81 19.44 19.10
C GLY A 186 12.61 19.15 20.00
N LYS A 187 11.45 18.80 19.44
CA LYS A 187 10.23 18.50 20.20
C LYS A 187 10.15 17.05 20.67
N VAL A 188 10.94 16.16 20.06
CA VAL A 188 11.14 14.75 20.41
C VAL A 188 12.62 14.43 20.50
N ASP A 189 12.98 13.33 21.17
CA ASP A 189 14.37 12.93 21.42
C ASP A 189 14.95 12.06 20.30
N ALA A 190 14.09 11.27 19.64
CA ALA A 190 14.45 10.35 18.58
C ALA A 190 13.28 10.16 17.60
N ALA A 191 13.58 9.62 16.42
CA ALA A 191 12.59 9.06 15.51
C ALA A 191 12.99 7.63 15.13
N VAL A 192 12.00 6.79 14.79
CA VAL A 192 12.22 5.43 14.29
C VAL A 192 11.59 5.34 12.90
N ILE A 193 12.42 5.05 11.90
CA ILE A 193 12.05 4.96 10.48
C ILE A 193 12.94 3.90 9.82
N ASP A 194 12.45 3.29 8.75
CA ASP A 194 13.18 2.31 7.95
C ASP A 194 14.45 2.91 7.32
N ASP A 195 15.45 2.07 7.12
CA ASP A 195 16.82 2.48 6.79
C ASP A 195 16.96 3.23 5.45
N ALA A 196 16.30 2.77 4.39
CA ALA A 196 16.40 3.45 3.09
C ALA A 196 15.71 4.83 3.10
N PRO A 197 14.46 5.00 3.56
CA PRO A 197 13.86 6.31 3.75
C PRO A 197 14.62 7.19 4.76
N ALA A 198 15.14 6.62 5.85
CA ALA A 198 15.94 7.37 6.81
C ALA A 198 17.17 8.02 6.15
N LYS A 199 17.90 7.28 5.30
CA LYS A 199 19.05 7.80 4.54
C LYS A 199 18.64 8.95 3.62
N GLN A 200 17.52 8.79 2.89
CA GLN A 200 17.01 9.82 1.99
C GLN A 200 16.63 11.10 2.74
N TYR A 201 15.88 10.98 3.82
CA TYR A 201 15.40 12.15 4.56
C TYR A 201 16.49 12.85 5.36
N VAL A 202 17.36 12.10 6.05
CA VAL A 202 18.42 12.69 6.89
C VAL A 202 19.41 13.51 6.05
N SER A 203 19.56 13.20 4.77
CA SER A 203 20.36 14.04 3.85
C SER A 203 19.85 15.49 3.78
N GLY A 204 18.54 15.72 3.96
CA GLY A 204 17.90 17.04 4.01
C GLY A 204 17.90 17.69 5.40
N PHE A 205 18.37 17.00 6.45
CA PHE A 205 18.41 17.48 7.84
C PHE A 205 19.83 17.42 8.41
N PRO A 206 20.69 18.43 8.12
CA PRO A 206 22.09 18.41 8.56
C PRO A 206 22.30 18.30 10.08
N SER A 207 21.26 18.61 10.88
CA SER A 207 21.27 18.50 12.34
C SER A 207 21.03 17.09 12.88
N LEU A 208 20.61 16.13 12.00
CA LEU A 208 20.26 14.77 12.40
C LEU A 208 21.37 13.77 12.02
N LYS A 209 21.35 12.60 12.66
CA LYS A 209 22.18 11.43 12.33
C LYS A 209 21.39 10.14 12.55
N ILE A 210 21.73 9.11 11.78
CA ILE A 210 21.21 7.76 11.93
C ILE A 210 22.15 6.97 12.86
N ILE A 211 21.58 6.19 13.77
CA ILE A 211 22.32 5.24 14.60
C ILE A 211 22.62 3.99 13.77
N ASN A 212 23.88 3.56 13.75
CA ASN A 212 24.33 2.45 12.90
C ASN A 212 23.68 1.11 13.25
N THR A 213 23.45 0.83 14.56
CA THR A 213 22.84 -0.41 15.00
C THR A 213 21.35 -0.42 14.63
N PRO A 214 20.88 -1.41 13.85
CA PRO A 214 19.46 -1.53 13.53
C PRO A 214 18.64 -1.85 14.77
N LEU A 215 17.40 -1.40 14.79
CA LEU A 215 16.44 -1.72 15.84
C LEU A 215 15.76 -3.08 15.57
N SER A 216 15.49 -3.38 14.30
CA SER A 216 14.91 -4.63 13.81
C SER A 216 15.42 -4.95 12.40
N SER A 217 15.19 -6.20 11.94
CA SER A 217 15.33 -6.62 10.54
C SER A 217 13.96 -7.07 10.04
N GLU A 218 13.59 -6.67 8.83
CA GLU A 218 12.24 -6.79 8.28
C GLU A 218 12.27 -7.14 6.81
N SER A 219 11.17 -7.69 6.31
CA SER A 219 10.98 -8.00 4.89
C SER A 219 9.74 -7.31 4.37
N TYR A 220 9.87 -6.54 3.29
CA TYR A 220 8.72 -5.94 2.62
C TYR A 220 8.10 -6.93 1.64
N ALA A 221 6.77 -6.97 1.64
CA ALA A 221 5.98 -7.74 0.70
C ALA A 221 4.72 -6.95 0.30
N ILE A 222 4.11 -7.36 -0.80
CA ILE A 222 2.85 -6.81 -1.26
C ILE A 222 1.73 -7.46 -0.45
N ALA A 223 0.83 -6.64 0.10
CA ALA A 223 -0.33 -7.16 0.80
C ALA A 223 -1.56 -7.21 -0.10
N PHE A 224 -2.34 -8.26 0.06
CA PHE A 224 -3.59 -8.53 -0.66
C PHE A 224 -4.71 -8.84 0.33
N LYS A 225 -5.96 -8.70 -0.14
CA LYS A 225 -7.11 -9.16 0.62
C LYS A 225 -6.96 -10.64 0.98
N LYS A 226 -7.30 -11.00 2.21
CA LYS A 226 -7.24 -12.39 2.68
C LYS A 226 -8.00 -13.32 1.74
N GLY A 227 -7.33 -14.38 1.26
CA GLY A 227 -7.90 -15.35 0.32
C GLY A 227 -7.75 -14.99 -1.16
N ASN A 228 -7.23 -13.82 -1.53
CA ASN A 228 -6.95 -13.48 -2.93
C ASN A 228 -5.61 -14.11 -3.37
N THR A 229 -5.60 -15.45 -3.45
CA THR A 229 -4.40 -16.24 -3.79
C THR A 229 -4.00 -16.05 -5.24
N GLU A 230 -4.95 -15.89 -6.15
CA GLU A 230 -4.68 -15.71 -7.58
C GLU A 230 -3.82 -14.46 -7.84
N LEU A 231 -4.22 -13.31 -7.29
CA LEU A 231 -3.45 -12.07 -7.45
C LEU A 231 -2.06 -12.16 -6.80
N ALA A 232 -1.97 -12.81 -5.62
CA ALA A 232 -0.69 -13.01 -4.94
C ALA A 232 0.25 -13.91 -5.75
N GLU A 233 -0.25 -14.98 -6.38
CA GLU A 233 0.53 -15.86 -7.25
C GLU A 233 1.00 -15.12 -8.52
N HIS A 234 0.14 -14.31 -9.15
CA HIS A 234 0.52 -13.46 -10.28
C HIS A 234 1.65 -12.49 -9.89
N ALA A 235 1.51 -11.81 -8.75
CA ALA A 235 2.53 -10.89 -8.25
C ALA A 235 3.87 -11.62 -7.99
N ASN A 236 3.84 -12.79 -7.33
CA ASN A 236 5.04 -13.59 -7.08
C ASN A 236 5.72 -14.02 -8.39
N LYS A 237 4.92 -14.47 -9.38
CA LYS A 237 5.43 -14.84 -10.69
C LYS A 237 6.10 -13.67 -11.40
N THR A 238 5.49 -12.48 -11.38
CA THR A 238 6.07 -11.27 -11.97
C THR A 238 7.37 -10.90 -11.28
N ILE A 239 7.41 -10.89 -9.92
CA ILE A 239 8.64 -10.62 -9.16
C ILE A 239 9.75 -11.62 -9.49
N ALA A 240 9.42 -12.92 -9.57
CA ALA A 240 10.37 -13.97 -9.92
C ALA A 240 10.92 -13.78 -11.35
N ASN A 241 10.07 -13.47 -12.33
CA ASN A 241 10.47 -13.17 -13.70
C ASN A 241 11.37 -11.93 -13.77
N MET A 242 11.03 -10.85 -13.07
CA MET A 242 11.85 -9.63 -13.02
C MET A 242 13.23 -9.90 -12.40
N LYS A 243 13.32 -10.78 -11.40
CA LYS A 243 14.61 -11.20 -10.81
C LYS A 243 15.42 -12.04 -11.80
N ALA A 244 14.78 -12.92 -12.55
CA ALA A 244 15.43 -13.80 -13.52
C ALA A 244 15.95 -13.07 -14.77
N ASP A 245 15.21 -12.06 -15.27
CA ASP A 245 15.54 -11.32 -16.50
C ASP A 245 16.32 -10.02 -16.26
N GLY A 246 16.63 -9.69 -15.00
CA GLY A 246 17.45 -8.53 -14.62
C GLY A 246 16.66 -7.22 -14.43
N ARG A 247 15.37 -7.17 -14.75
CA ARG A 247 14.52 -5.96 -14.52
C ARG A 247 14.50 -5.54 -13.05
N TYR A 248 14.44 -6.51 -12.15
CA TYR A 248 14.45 -6.23 -10.71
C TYR A 248 15.79 -5.58 -10.28
N GLN A 249 16.92 -6.08 -10.77
CA GLN A 249 18.23 -5.50 -10.46
C GLN A 249 18.40 -4.09 -11.04
N ALA A 250 17.88 -3.85 -12.25
CA ALA A 250 17.84 -2.52 -12.84
C ALA A 250 17.01 -1.54 -12.00
N LEU A 251 15.87 -2.01 -11.46
CA LEU A 251 15.02 -1.23 -10.59
C LEU A 251 15.71 -0.88 -9.26
N LEU A 252 16.39 -1.85 -8.63
CA LEU A 252 17.22 -1.61 -7.46
C LEU A 252 18.32 -0.58 -7.74
N GLN A 253 19.02 -0.71 -8.86
CA GLN A 253 20.07 0.25 -9.23
C GLN A 253 19.53 1.67 -9.45
N LYS A 254 18.35 1.78 -10.07
CA LYS A 254 17.68 3.07 -10.32
C LYS A 254 17.36 3.83 -9.03
N TYR A 255 16.84 3.14 -8.03
CA TYR A 255 16.30 3.78 -6.83
C TYR A 255 17.24 3.79 -5.63
N PHE A 256 18.19 2.83 -5.56
CA PHE A 256 19.06 2.65 -4.40
C PHE A 256 20.57 2.75 -4.72
N GLY A 257 20.91 2.91 -6.01
CA GLY A 257 22.31 2.94 -6.41
C GLY A 257 22.94 1.55 -6.55
N THR A 258 24.29 1.49 -6.76
CA THR A 258 24.99 0.23 -6.99
C THR A 258 24.99 -0.70 -5.77
N ALA A 259 24.94 -2.00 -5.99
CA ALA A 259 24.84 -3.09 -5.01
C ALA A 259 25.86 -3.09 -3.84
N LYS A 260 26.89 -2.23 -3.88
CA LYS A 260 27.85 -2.08 -2.76
C LYS A 260 27.27 -1.45 -1.49
N GLU A 261 26.10 -0.80 -1.59
CA GLU A 261 25.45 -0.13 -0.46
C GLU A 261 24.33 -0.98 0.20
N GLN A 262 24.00 -2.14 -0.38
CA GLN A 262 22.90 -3.00 0.04
C GLN A 262 23.33 -4.31 0.71
N ALA A 263 24.63 -4.53 0.89
CA ALA A 263 25.10 -5.67 1.67
C ALA A 263 24.80 -5.45 3.17
N PRO A 264 24.29 -6.50 3.87
CA PRO A 264 23.91 -6.42 5.27
C PRO A 264 25.07 -6.06 6.18
#